data_436d326b56457aecac6a71960570191c
#
_entry.id   436d326b56457aecac6a71960570191c
#
_cell.length_a   1.000
_cell.length_b   1.000
_cell.length_c   1.000
_cell.angle_alpha   90.00
_cell.angle_beta   90.00
_cell.angle_gamma   90.00
#
_symmetry.space_group_name_H-M   'P 1'
#
loop_
_entity.id
_entity.type
_entity.pdbx_description
1 polymer ?
#
loop_
_entity_poly.entity_id
_entity_poly.type
_entity_poly.pdbx_seq_one_letter_code
_entity_poly.pdbx_strand_id
1 'polypeptide(L)'
;MYQRALQDPLSDTLRAIVLAGEPEPVANDLPEPRLPQPYIKVIGARSMLERTWERIERLIPAENIYTLVSERHLSNPEIRRQLSVRPPGTVIVQPENKDTCPGILLSLMYVRSRFPETGVAIFPADHFIREESWYIRYVSLAAQALADDPRRILILGVVPRYPETQYSYILPETLTDRSPSIAYHRVLGFVEKPHLSTAITVVRSGGLWNTMTMIFKG
;
A
#
# COMPACT_ATOMS: atom_id res chain seq x y z
N MET A 1 -9.29 4.02 -28.20
CA MET A 1 -9.57 2.81 -27.41
C MET A 1 -8.99 2.85 -25.98
N TYR A 2 -8.10 3.79 -25.64
CA TYR A 2 -7.41 3.85 -24.34
C TYR A 2 -8.14 4.63 -23.22
N GLN A 3 -9.15 5.44 -23.53
CA GLN A 3 -9.87 6.25 -22.52
C GLN A 3 -11.05 5.54 -21.84
N ARG A 4 -11.47 4.36 -22.31
CA ARG A 4 -12.60 3.62 -21.72
C ARG A 4 -12.25 2.77 -20.50
N ALA A 5 -10.96 2.46 -20.28
CA ALA A 5 -10.51 1.59 -19.17
C ALA A 5 -10.46 2.28 -17.78
N LEU A 6 -10.72 3.59 -17.73
CA LEU A 6 -10.75 4.36 -16.46
C LEU A 6 -12.18 4.63 -15.95
N GLN A 7 -13.23 4.12 -16.61
CA GLN A 7 -14.62 4.47 -16.32
C GLN A 7 -15.47 3.38 -15.64
N ASP A 8 -14.95 2.16 -15.50
CA ASP A 8 -15.62 1.18 -14.62
C ASP A 8 -14.92 1.21 -13.25
N PRO A 9 -15.57 1.75 -12.22
CA PRO A 9 -15.02 1.65 -10.88
C PRO A 9 -14.89 0.16 -10.53
N LEU A 10 -13.72 -0.25 -10.07
CA LEU A 10 -13.50 -1.59 -9.50
C LEU A 10 -14.29 -1.77 -8.19
N SER A 11 -15.41 -1.03 -8.07
CA SER A 11 -16.18 -0.78 -6.87
C SER A 11 -16.76 -2.03 -6.25
N ASP A 12 -17.15 -3.00 -7.07
CA ASP A 12 -17.85 -4.18 -6.58
C ASP A 12 -16.93 -5.38 -6.36
N THR A 13 -15.74 -5.35 -6.97
CA THR A 13 -14.80 -6.48 -6.99
C THR A 13 -13.57 -6.30 -6.14
N LEU A 14 -13.24 -5.07 -5.73
CA LEU A 14 -12.03 -4.74 -5.00
C LEU A 14 -12.29 -3.88 -3.76
N ARG A 15 -11.67 -4.22 -2.65
CA ARG A 15 -11.63 -3.45 -1.40
C ARG A 15 -10.21 -3.03 -1.11
N ALA A 16 -10.03 -1.79 -0.64
CA ALA A 16 -8.72 -1.30 -0.23
C ALA A 16 -8.54 -1.42 1.29
N ILE A 17 -7.33 -1.80 1.70
CA ILE A 17 -6.87 -1.71 3.09
C ILE A 17 -5.69 -0.75 3.10
N VAL A 18 -5.82 0.36 3.84
CA VAL A 18 -4.77 1.35 4.04
C VAL A 18 -4.13 1.12 5.41
N LEU A 19 -2.84 0.86 5.43
CA LEU A 19 -2.09 0.58 6.66
C LEU A 19 -1.56 1.90 7.25
N ALA A 20 -2.20 2.38 8.32
CA ALA A 20 -1.83 3.60 9.05
C ALA A 20 -1.62 3.34 10.56
N GLY A 21 -1.37 2.08 10.92
CA GLY A 21 -1.18 1.62 12.30
C GLY A 21 0.26 1.58 12.77
N GLU A 22 1.20 2.26 12.09
CA GLU A 22 2.62 2.24 12.44
C GLU A 22 2.91 2.76 13.85
N PRO A 23 3.99 2.27 14.49
CA PRO A 23 4.40 2.78 15.78
C PRO A 23 4.79 4.26 15.68
N GLU A 24 4.57 5.00 16.76
CA GLU A 24 5.11 6.34 16.87
C GLU A 24 6.64 6.31 16.76
N PRO A 25 7.25 7.29 16.09
CA PRO A 25 8.70 7.38 16.06
C PRO A 25 9.22 7.45 17.50
N VAL A 26 10.07 6.52 17.88
CA VAL A 26 10.78 6.56 19.15
C VAL A 26 11.85 7.64 19.04
N ALA A 27 11.47 8.88 19.29
CA ALA A 27 12.40 10.00 19.37
C ALA A 27 12.58 10.36 20.85
N ASN A 28 13.60 9.76 21.48
CA ASN A 28 13.93 10.01 22.88
C ASN A 28 14.44 11.43 23.17
N ASP A 29 14.63 12.28 22.13
CA ASP A 29 15.33 13.58 22.28
C ASP A 29 14.56 14.80 21.73
N LEU A 30 13.26 14.70 21.47
CA LEU A 30 12.50 15.83 20.93
C LEU A 30 11.39 16.30 21.88
N PRO A 31 11.24 17.61 22.06
CA PRO A 31 10.37 18.19 23.10
C PRO A 31 8.85 18.09 22.84
N GLU A 32 8.42 17.59 21.67
CA GLU A 32 6.99 17.39 21.37
C GLU A 32 6.70 16.02 20.75
N PRO A 33 5.56 15.39 21.06
CA PRO A 33 5.14 14.14 20.42
C PRO A 33 4.88 14.40 18.93
N ARG A 34 5.73 13.83 18.09
CA ARG A 34 5.54 13.89 16.63
C ARG A 34 4.37 13.00 16.24
N LEU A 35 3.55 13.49 15.32
CA LEU A 35 2.55 12.66 14.66
C LEU A 35 3.25 11.47 13.96
N PRO A 36 2.67 10.26 14.01
CA PRO A 36 3.13 9.14 13.19
C PRO A 36 3.15 9.52 11.71
N GLN A 37 4.09 8.93 10.97
CA GLN A 37 4.38 9.32 9.58
C GLN A 37 3.15 9.42 8.68
N PRO A 38 2.14 8.52 8.74
CA PRO A 38 0.94 8.64 7.92
C PRO A 38 0.17 9.96 8.11
N TYR A 39 0.23 10.55 9.28
CA TYR A 39 -0.56 11.74 9.65
C TYR A 39 0.18 13.06 9.43
N ILE A 40 1.46 13.00 9.01
CA ILE A 40 2.29 14.19 8.78
C ILE A 40 1.95 14.82 7.42
N LYS A 41 1.90 16.14 7.40
CA LYS A 41 1.77 16.96 6.18
C LYS A 41 3.15 17.26 5.62
N VAL A 42 3.63 16.44 4.69
CA VAL A 42 4.96 16.61 4.09
C VAL A 42 4.94 17.67 2.99
N ILE A 43 3.88 17.68 2.16
CA ILE A 43 3.73 18.62 1.04
C ILE A 43 2.30 19.17 1.03
N GLY A 44 2.17 20.48 1.17
CA GLY A 44 0.88 21.16 1.15
C GLY A 44 0.04 20.93 2.41
N ALA A 45 -1.30 21.02 2.29
CA ALA A 45 -2.20 21.02 3.43
C ALA A 45 -2.66 19.64 3.91
N ARG A 46 -2.38 18.57 3.14
CA ARG A 46 -2.86 17.20 3.40
C ARG A 46 -1.77 16.30 3.94
N SER A 47 -2.16 15.41 4.85
CA SER A 47 -1.26 14.36 5.37
C SER A 47 -0.99 13.29 4.30
N MET A 48 0.00 12.43 4.57
CA MET A 48 0.31 11.28 3.73
C MET A 48 -0.90 10.34 3.60
N LEU A 49 -1.62 10.13 4.70
CA LEU A 49 -2.85 9.33 4.74
C LEU A 49 -3.97 9.95 3.89
N GLU A 50 -4.24 11.25 4.07
CA GLU A 50 -5.25 11.97 3.27
C GLU A 50 -4.93 11.89 1.77
N ARG A 51 -3.66 12.04 1.38
CA ARG A 51 -3.21 11.86 -0.01
C ARG A 51 -3.37 10.43 -0.52
N THR A 52 -3.14 9.45 0.35
CA THR A 52 -3.31 8.05 -0.01
C THR A 52 -4.78 7.74 -0.28
N TRP A 53 -5.72 8.23 0.53
CA TRP A 53 -7.15 8.10 0.26
C TRP A 53 -7.54 8.74 -1.06
N GLU A 54 -7.17 10.00 -1.30
CA GLU A 54 -7.49 10.69 -2.57
C GLU A 54 -6.97 9.98 -3.80
N ARG A 55 -5.80 9.39 -3.68
CA ARG A 55 -5.21 8.60 -4.77
C ARG A 55 -6.02 7.35 -5.05
N ILE A 56 -6.40 6.61 -4.01
CA ILE A 56 -7.15 5.36 -4.12
C ILE A 56 -8.59 5.62 -4.56
N GLU A 57 -9.20 6.71 -4.14
CA GLU A 57 -10.57 7.08 -4.49
C GLU A 57 -10.78 7.32 -6.00
N ARG A 58 -9.72 7.43 -6.78
CA ARG A 58 -9.78 7.42 -8.24
C ARG A 58 -10.16 6.05 -8.83
N LEU A 59 -10.05 4.96 -8.05
CA LEU A 59 -10.36 3.59 -8.47
C LEU A 59 -11.42 2.92 -7.60
N ILE A 60 -11.40 3.17 -6.30
CA ILE A 60 -12.19 2.46 -5.29
C ILE A 60 -12.99 3.50 -4.50
N PRO A 61 -14.32 3.39 -4.42
CA PRO A 61 -15.14 4.31 -3.63
C PRO A 61 -14.75 4.36 -2.16
N ALA A 62 -14.94 5.51 -1.51
CA ALA A 62 -14.52 5.77 -0.14
C ALA A 62 -15.06 4.74 0.87
N GLU A 63 -16.28 4.26 0.68
CA GLU A 63 -16.95 3.22 1.50
C GLU A 63 -16.31 1.85 1.38
N ASN A 64 -15.49 1.61 0.35
CA ASN A 64 -14.76 0.39 0.10
C ASN A 64 -13.27 0.51 0.47
N ILE A 65 -12.86 1.61 1.11
CA ILE A 65 -11.49 1.85 1.57
C ILE A 65 -11.45 1.75 3.09
N TYR A 66 -10.87 0.70 3.61
CA TYR A 66 -10.70 0.44 5.02
C TYR A 66 -9.34 0.93 5.49
N THR A 67 -9.29 1.60 6.64
CA THR A 67 -8.05 2.15 7.19
C THR A 67 -7.74 1.52 8.53
N LEU A 68 -6.62 0.82 8.61
CA LEU A 68 -6.11 0.27 9.86
C LEU A 68 -5.35 1.35 10.63
N VAL A 69 -5.75 1.58 11.87
CA VAL A 69 -5.11 2.54 12.77
C VAL A 69 -4.78 1.89 14.13
N SER A 70 -3.79 2.41 14.83
CA SER A 70 -3.53 1.99 16.22
C SER A 70 -4.49 2.72 17.16
N GLU A 71 -4.98 2.02 18.20
CA GLU A 71 -5.82 2.64 19.25
C GLU A 71 -5.11 3.82 19.90
N ARG A 72 -3.80 3.74 20.11
CA ARG A 72 -2.99 4.83 20.69
C ARG A 72 -3.08 6.13 19.87
N HIS A 73 -3.20 6.02 18.55
CA HIS A 73 -3.32 7.19 17.67
C HIS A 73 -4.60 7.98 17.93
N LEU A 74 -5.66 7.32 18.41
CA LEU A 74 -6.96 7.96 18.67
C LEU A 74 -6.94 8.90 19.88
N SER A 75 -5.90 8.91 20.69
CA SER A 75 -5.70 9.93 21.73
C SER A 75 -5.42 11.31 21.14
N ASN A 76 -4.83 11.39 19.93
CA ASN A 76 -4.47 12.63 19.27
C ASN A 76 -5.67 13.28 18.57
N PRO A 77 -6.04 14.54 18.89
CA PRO A 77 -7.18 15.23 18.28
C PRO A 77 -7.05 15.42 16.76
N GLU A 78 -5.85 15.70 16.25
CA GLU A 78 -5.63 15.89 14.81
C GLU A 78 -5.84 14.59 14.04
N ILE A 79 -5.42 13.45 14.58
CA ILE A 79 -5.66 12.14 13.98
C ILE A 79 -7.16 11.84 13.94
N ARG A 80 -7.87 12.05 15.07
CA ARG A 80 -9.33 11.90 15.08
C ARG A 80 -10.02 12.79 14.06
N ARG A 81 -9.56 14.03 13.90
CA ARG A 81 -10.08 14.95 12.88
C ARG A 81 -9.88 14.39 11.47
N GLN A 82 -8.69 13.89 11.14
CA GLN A 82 -8.43 13.29 9.83
C GLN A 82 -9.31 12.04 9.59
N LEU A 83 -9.50 11.20 10.59
CA LEU A 83 -10.31 9.99 10.47
C LEU A 83 -11.82 10.26 10.40
N SER A 84 -12.29 11.37 10.97
CA SER A 84 -13.73 11.70 11.07
C SER A 84 -14.43 11.93 9.73
N VAL A 85 -13.68 12.17 8.66
CA VAL A 85 -14.21 12.33 7.30
C VAL A 85 -14.45 11.00 6.59
N ARG A 86 -14.03 9.88 7.20
CA ARG A 86 -14.20 8.56 6.58
C ARG A 86 -15.62 8.00 6.78
N PRO A 87 -16.13 7.24 5.82
CA PRO A 87 -17.43 6.59 5.96
C PRO A 87 -17.49 5.71 7.22
N PRO A 88 -18.65 5.65 7.90
CA PRO A 88 -18.80 4.80 9.09
C PRO A 88 -18.44 3.34 8.82
N GLY A 89 -17.72 2.72 9.76
CA GLY A 89 -17.31 1.32 9.66
C GLY A 89 -16.10 1.04 8.75
N THR A 90 -15.45 2.08 8.20
CA THR A 90 -14.25 1.92 7.37
C THR A 90 -12.93 2.15 8.13
N VAL A 91 -12.99 2.52 9.39
CA VAL A 91 -11.81 2.61 10.27
C VAL A 91 -11.74 1.35 11.12
N ILE A 92 -10.63 0.63 10.99
CA ILE A 92 -10.32 -0.58 11.76
C ILE A 92 -9.29 -0.20 12.83
N VAL A 93 -9.66 -0.38 14.09
CA VAL A 93 -8.77 -0.06 15.22
C VAL A 93 -8.10 -1.34 15.69
N GLN A 94 -6.76 -1.37 15.62
CA GLN A 94 -5.99 -2.43 16.26
C GLN A 94 -5.68 -2.02 17.71
N PRO A 95 -5.96 -2.88 18.69
CA PRO A 95 -5.77 -2.53 20.12
C PRO A 95 -4.29 -2.40 20.48
N GLU A 96 -3.44 -3.18 19.85
CA GLU A 96 -2.00 -3.16 20.04
C GLU A 96 -1.30 -3.34 18.71
N ASN A 97 -0.25 -2.56 18.46
CA ASN A 97 0.59 -2.76 17.28
C ASN A 97 1.52 -3.96 17.49
N LYS A 98 1.33 -4.99 16.69
CA LYS A 98 2.15 -6.21 16.67
C LYS A 98 2.83 -6.40 15.33
N ASP A 99 3.25 -5.28 14.71
CA ASP A 99 3.89 -5.25 13.41
C ASP A 99 2.92 -5.46 12.22
N THR A 100 3.45 -5.47 11.01
CA THR A 100 2.71 -5.41 9.74
C THR A 100 1.79 -6.63 9.53
N CYS A 101 2.30 -7.84 9.76
CA CYS A 101 1.55 -9.07 9.46
C CYS A 101 0.26 -9.22 10.28
N PRO A 102 0.25 -9.08 11.61
CA PRO A 102 -0.98 -9.11 12.40
C PRO A 102 -1.97 -7.99 12.04
N GLY A 103 -1.48 -6.79 11.69
CA GLY A 103 -2.33 -5.70 11.22
C GLY A 103 -3.02 -6.03 9.90
N ILE A 104 -2.31 -6.62 8.95
CA ILE A 104 -2.87 -7.10 7.68
C ILE A 104 -3.92 -8.18 7.95
N LEU A 105 -3.61 -9.18 8.77
CA LEU A 105 -4.54 -10.27 9.09
C LEU A 105 -5.82 -9.77 9.74
N LEU A 106 -5.73 -8.87 10.72
CA LEU A 106 -6.89 -8.25 11.34
C LEU A 106 -7.78 -7.57 10.31
N SER A 107 -7.17 -6.77 9.43
CA SER A 107 -7.88 -6.03 8.39
C SER A 107 -8.53 -6.97 7.36
N LEU A 108 -7.81 -8.03 6.96
CA LEU A 108 -8.35 -9.04 6.05
C LEU A 108 -9.53 -9.77 6.66
N MET A 109 -9.44 -10.21 7.91
CA MET A 109 -10.56 -10.86 8.60
C MET A 109 -11.77 -9.94 8.71
N TYR A 110 -11.54 -8.65 8.99
CA TYR A 110 -12.61 -7.66 9.05
C TYR A 110 -13.32 -7.47 7.71
N VAL A 111 -12.57 -7.37 6.62
CA VAL A 111 -13.12 -7.20 5.26
C VAL A 111 -13.79 -8.51 4.80
N ARG A 112 -13.12 -9.65 4.95
CA ARG A 112 -13.67 -10.96 4.49
C ARG A 112 -14.93 -11.38 5.21
N SER A 113 -15.07 -11.10 6.49
CA SER A 113 -16.28 -11.41 7.23
C SER A 113 -17.53 -10.73 6.66
N ARG A 114 -17.35 -9.65 5.91
CA ARG A 114 -18.42 -8.87 5.28
C ARG A 114 -18.50 -9.10 3.76
N PHE A 115 -17.38 -9.35 3.13
CA PHE A 115 -17.23 -9.47 1.68
C PHE A 115 -16.32 -10.66 1.31
N PRO A 116 -16.80 -11.91 1.47
CA PRO A 116 -15.95 -13.11 1.36
C PRO A 116 -15.33 -13.33 -0.03
N GLU A 117 -15.96 -12.80 -1.08
CA GLU A 117 -15.52 -13.03 -2.47
C GLU A 117 -14.75 -11.85 -3.08
N THR A 118 -14.49 -10.79 -2.30
CA THR A 118 -13.84 -9.60 -2.82
C THR A 118 -12.33 -9.78 -3.02
N GLY A 119 -11.77 -9.14 -4.02
CA GLY A 119 -10.34 -8.87 -4.09
C GLY A 119 -9.93 -7.81 -3.07
N VAL A 120 -8.71 -7.87 -2.59
CA VAL A 120 -8.16 -6.90 -1.64
C VAL A 120 -6.91 -6.26 -2.21
N ALA A 121 -6.83 -4.94 -2.09
CA ALA A 121 -5.63 -4.17 -2.37
C ALA A 121 -5.11 -3.52 -1.09
N ILE A 122 -3.85 -3.77 -0.75
CA ILE A 122 -3.19 -3.21 0.44
C ILE A 122 -2.32 -2.04 0.03
N PHE A 123 -2.41 -0.94 0.78
CA PHE A 123 -1.66 0.29 0.56
C PHE A 123 -1.03 0.79 1.85
N PRO A 124 0.29 1.04 1.90
CA PRO A 124 0.90 1.82 2.97
C PRO A 124 0.40 3.28 2.95
N ALA A 125 0.23 3.87 4.12
CA ALA A 125 -0.26 5.24 4.26
C ALA A 125 0.86 6.30 4.27
N ASP A 126 2.12 5.90 4.28
CA ASP A 126 3.31 6.72 4.50
C ASP A 126 4.15 6.95 3.24
N HIS A 127 3.69 6.44 2.08
CA HIS A 127 4.42 6.57 0.83
C HIS A 127 4.07 7.85 0.06
N PHE A 128 5.08 8.66 -0.22
CA PHE A 128 4.95 9.75 -1.20
C PHE A 128 5.08 9.20 -2.62
N ILE A 129 4.03 9.35 -3.42
CA ILE A 129 4.00 8.94 -4.83
C ILE A 129 4.01 10.20 -5.69
N ARG A 130 5.07 10.39 -6.46
CA ARG A 130 5.21 11.54 -7.36
C ARG A 130 4.31 11.41 -8.59
N GLU A 131 4.33 10.25 -9.23
CA GLU A 131 3.62 9.98 -10.48
C GLU A 131 2.32 9.17 -10.20
N GLU A 132 1.37 9.81 -9.50
CA GLU A 132 0.16 9.14 -9.01
C GLU A 132 -0.68 8.49 -10.11
N SER A 133 -0.77 9.11 -11.30
CA SER A 133 -1.55 8.57 -12.41
C SER A 133 -0.97 7.24 -12.92
N TRP A 134 0.36 7.11 -12.99
CA TRP A 134 1.02 5.86 -13.33
C TRP A 134 0.83 4.81 -12.25
N TYR A 135 0.96 5.20 -10.99
CA TYR A 135 0.74 4.30 -9.86
C TYR A 135 -0.67 3.70 -9.89
N ILE A 136 -1.69 4.52 -10.01
CA ILE A 136 -3.10 4.10 -10.09
C ILE A 136 -3.35 3.21 -11.30
N ARG A 137 -2.74 3.52 -12.44
CA ARG A 137 -2.80 2.66 -13.62
C ARG A 137 -2.25 1.27 -13.36
N TYR A 138 -1.10 1.14 -12.68
CA TYR A 138 -0.53 -0.17 -12.34
C TYR A 138 -1.39 -0.92 -11.32
N VAL A 139 -2.00 -0.25 -10.36
CA VAL A 139 -2.98 -0.86 -9.45
C VAL A 139 -4.18 -1.41 -10.23
N SER A 140 -4.72 -0.64 -11.18
CA SER A 140 -5.82 -1.09 -12.05
C SER A 140 -5.43 -2.30 -12.89
N LEU A 141 -4.24 -2.31 -13.48
CA LEU A 141 -3.72 -3.44 -14.27
C LEU A 141 -3.54 -4.69 -13.39
N ALA A 142 -3.05 -4.53 -12.17
CA ALA A 142 -2.93 -5.64 -11.23
C ALA A 142 -4.29 -6.20 -10.83
N ALA A 143 -5.30 -5.35 -10.62
CA ALA A 143 -6.66 -5.79 -10.34
C ALA A 143 -7.28 -6.56 -11.51
N GLN A 144 -7.03 -6.14 -12.76
CA GLN A 144 -7.44 -6.89 -13.95
C GLN A 144 -6.75 -8.25 -14.04
N ALA A 145 -5.43 -8.30 -13.81
CA ALA A 145 -4.69 -9.56 -13.80
C ALA A 145 -5.14 -10.53 -12.68
N LEU A 146 -5.63 -9.99 -11.56
CA LEU A 146 -6.27 -10.79 -10.50
C LEU A 146 -7.62 -11.34 -10.95
N ALA A 147 -8.41 -10.58 -11.69
CA ALA A 147 -9.69 -11.05 -12.23
C ALA A 147 -9.49 -12.20 -13.24
N ASP A 148 -8.41 -12.15 -14.04
CA ASP A 148 -8.05 -13.22 -14.99
C ASP A 148 -7.57 -14.50 -14.27
N ASP A 149 -6.85 -14.38 -13.16
CA ASP A 149 -6.45 -15.52 -12.33
C ASP A 149 -6.47 -15.16 -10.83
N PRO A 150 -7.55 -15.49 -10.12
CA PRO A 150 -7.73 -15.14 -8.71
C PRO A 150 -6.75 -15.81 -7.72
N ARG A 151 -5.93 -16.74 -8.18
CA ARG A 151 -4.90 -17.39 -7.35
C ARG A 151 -3.62 -16.58 -7.22
N ARG A 152 -3.52 -15.48 -7.95
CA ARG A 152 -2.32 -14.63 -7.95
C ARG A 152 -2.30 -13.71 -6.75
N ILE A 153 -1.08 -13.44 -6.29
CA ILE A 153 -0.74 -12.30 -5.44
C ILE A 153 0.14 -11.38 -6.29
N LEU A 154 -0.34 -10.17 -6.54
CA LEU A 154 0.39 -9.18 -7.31
C LEU A 154 0.96 -8.15 -6.36
N ILE A 155 2.21 -7.76 -6.59
CA ILE A 155 2.92 -6.76 -5.79
C ILE A 155 3.55 -5.71 -6.70
N LEU A 156 3.45 -4.44 -6.33
CA LEU A 156 4.07 -3.36 -7.07
C LEU A 156 5.51 -3.16 -6.61
N GLY A 157 6.44 -3.19 -7.56
CA GLY A 157 7.84 -2.84 -7.36
C GLY A 157 8.20 -1.55 -8.10
N VAL A 158 9.17 -0.81 -7.59
CA VAL A 158 9.71 0.40 -8.21
C VAL A 158 11.17 0.20 -8.55
N VAL A 159 11.59 0.64 -9.75
CA VAL A 159 12.99 0.59 -10.15
C VAL A 159 13.81 1.51 -9.25
N PRO A 160 14.81 0.97 -8.53
CA PRO A 160 15.66 1.74 -7.64
C PRO A 160 16.48 2.78 -8.38
N ARG A 161 16.59 3.99 -7.83
CA ARG A 161 17.51 5.02 -8.33
C ARG A 161 18.91 4.92 -7.70
N TYR A 162 18.97 4.31 -6.52
CA TYR A 162 20.19 4.10 -5.73
C TYR A 162 19.98 2.90 -4.79
N PRO A 163 21.07 2.30 -4.26
CA PRO A 163 20.95 1.25 -3.28
C PRO A 163 20.54 1.83 -1.91
N GLU A 164 19.32 1.51 -1.46
CA GLU A 164 18.77 1.93 -0.17
C GLU A 164 18.79 0.76 0.80
N THR A 165 19.23 0.98 2.04
CA THR A 165 19.35 -0.07 3.06
C THR A 165 18.13 -0.15 3.98
N GLN A 166 17.27 0.88 3.97
CA GLN A 166 16.05 0.91 4.78
C GLN A 166 14.84 0.30 4.06
N TYR A 167 14.98 -0.01 2.76
CA TYR A 167 13.91 -0.61 1.97
C TYR A 167 14.14 -2.10 1.75
N SER A 168 13.04 -2.82 1.64
CA SER A 168 13.04 -4.20 1.17
C SER A 168 13.02 -4.24 -0.35
N TYR A 169 13.57 -5.30 -0.92
CA TYR A 169 13.65 -5.50 -2.36
C TYR A 169 12.86 -6.73 -2.80
N ILE A 170 12.26 -6.64 -3.98
CA ILE A 170 11.68 -7.75 -4.72
C ILE A 170 12.72 -8.22 -5.73
N LEU A 171 12.94 -9.52 -5.82
CA LEU A 171 13.77 -10.15 -6.85
C LEU A 171 12.85 -10.69 -7.94
N PRO A 172 12.67 -9.97 -9.07
CA PRO A 172 11.85 -10.46 -10.18
C PRO A 172 12.63 -11.48 -11.01
N GLU A 173 11.90 -12.39 -11.63
CA GLU A 173 12.46 -13.23 -12.68
C GLU A 173 12.84 -12.36 -13.89
N THR A 174 14.07 -12.55 -14.39
CA THR A 174 14.51 -11.83 -15.59
C THR A 174 13.87 -12.47 -16.80
N LEU A 175 12.97 -11.73 -17.47
CA LEU A 175 12.40 -12.19 -18.74
C LEU A 175 13.43 -12.03 -19.86
N THR A 176 13.73 -13.12 -20.51
CA THR A 176 14.57 -13.16 -21.72
C THR A 176 13.76 -12.74 -22.96
N ASP A 177 12.44 -12.75 -22.89
CA ASP A 177 11.52 -12.39 -23.96
C ASP A 177 10.68 -11.15 -23.63
N ARG A 178 10.83 -10.11 -24.45
CA ARG A 178 10.01 -8.90 -24.40
C ARG A 178 8.65 -9.16 -25.07
N SER A 179 7.79 -9.95 -24.45
CA SER A 179 6.40 -10.00 -24.88
C SER A 179 5.72 -8.65 -24.56
N PRO A 180 5.03 -8.00 -25.51
CA PRO A 180 4.42 -6.68 -25.27
C PRO A 180 3.12 -6.71 -24.46
N SER A 181 2.69 -7.85 -23.98
CA SER A 181 1.58 -7.98 -23.03
C SER A 181 2.02 -7.54 -21.64
N ILE A 182 1.11 -6.97 -20.86
CA ILE A 182 1.32 -6.45 -19.48
C ILE A 182 2.33 -7.31 -18.74
N ALA A 183 3.57 -6.79 -18.61
CA ALA A 183 4.67 -7.56 -18.06
C ALA A 183 4.58 -7.54 -16.54
N TYR A 184 3.90 -8.50 -15.93
CA TYR A 184 4.19 -8.88 -14.56
C TYR A 184 5.24 -10.00 -14.58
N HIS A 185 6.21 -9.89 -13.68
CA HIS A 185 7.27 -10.87 -13.51
C HIS A 185 6.94 -11.80 -12.36
N ARG A 186 7.38 -13.04 -12.44
CA ARG A 186 7.37 -13.92 -11.29
C ARG A 186 8.31 -13.37 -10.23
N VAL A 187 7.90 -13.38 -8.96
CA VAL A 187 8.76 -13.04 -7.83
C VAL A 187 9.54 -14.29 -7.44
N LEU A 188 10.87 -14.18 -7.46
CA LEU A 188 11.78 -15.24 -7.03
C LEU A 188 12.09 -15.17 -5.54
N GLY A 189 11.99 -13.99 -4.93
CA GLY A 189 12.28 -13.79 -3.53
C GLY A 189 12.23 -12.33 -3.10
N PHE A 190 12.50 -12.12 -1.82
CA PHE A 190 12.59 -10.81 -1.19
C PHE A 190 13.92 -10.70 -0.43
N VAL A 191 14.43 -9.48 -0.36
CA VAL A 191 15.60 -9.15 0.48
C VAL A 191 15.20 -7.99 1.39
N GLU A 192 15.08 -8.29 2.68
CA GLU A 192 14.64 -7.34 3.69
C GLU A 192 15.80 -6.48 4.16
N LYS A 193 15.69 -5.15 4.04
CA LYS A 193 16.60 -4.13 4.56
C LYS A 193 18.08 -4.55 4.53
N PRO A 194 18.66 -4.82 3.34
CA PRO A 194 19.98 -5.40 3.20
C PRO A 194 21.09 -4.43 3.62
N HIS A 195 22.25 -4.95 3.93
CA HIS A 195 23.46 -4.14 4.00
C HIS A 195 23.78 -3.53 2.64
N LEU A 196 24.52 -2.41 2.62
CA LEU A 196 24.80 -1.63 1.41
C LEU A 196 25.42 -2.48 0.27
N SER A 197 26.35 -3.37 0.58
CA SER A 197 26.96 -4.26 -0.43
C SER A 197 25.93 -5.17 -1.11
N THR A 198 25.02 -5.74 -0.34
CA THR A 198 23.92 -6.56 -0.85
C THR A 198 22.93 -5.71 -1.64
N ALA A 199 22.56 -4.52 -1.15
CA ALA A 199 21.68 -3.60 -1.87
C ALA A 199 22.24 -3.23 -3.24
N ILE A 200 23.56 -2.93 -3.34
CA ILE A 200 24.23 -2.65 -4.61
C ILE A 200 24.11 -3.85 -5.56
N THR A 201 24.33 -5.05 -5.06
CA THR A 201 24.25 -6.28 -5.88
C THR A 201 22.82 -6.50 -6.38
N VAL A 202 21.83 -6.37 -5.49
CA VAL A 202 20.41 -6.53 -5.82
C VAL A 202 19.98 -5.52 -6.89
N VAL A 203 20.35 -4.24 -6.74
CA VAL A 203 20.01 -3.20 -7.73
C VAL A 203 20.64 -3.52 -9.09
N ARG A 204 21.90 -3.94 -9.12
CA ARG A 204 22.59 -4.32 -10.37
C ARG A 204 21.97 -5.55 -11.04
N SER A 205 21.38 -6.45 -10.27
CA SER A 205 20.70 -7.64 -10.78
C SER A 205 19.23 -7.39 -11.20
N GLY A 206 18.77 -6.13 -11.20
CA GLY A 206 17.40 -5.79 -11.60
C GLY A 206 16.38 -5.91 -10.48
N GLY A 207 16.80 -5.97 -9.22
CA GLY A 207 15.92 -5.93 -8.06
C GLY A 207 15.13 -4.63 -7.99
N LEU A 208 13.90 -4.71 -7.50
CA LEU A 208 12.97 -3.59 -7.37
C LEU A 208 12.74 -3.24 -5.89
N TRP A 209 12.56 -1.98 -5.57
CA TRP A 209 12.06 -1.61 -4.24
C TRP A 209 10.65 -2.15 -4.02
N ASN A 210 10.44 -2.78 -2.88
CA ASN A 210 9.12 -3.26 -2.47
C ASN A 210 8.28 -2.08 -1.97
N THR A 211 7.18 -1.80 -2.65
CA THR A 211 6.24 -0.74 -2.23
C THR A 211 5.23 -1.20 -1.20
N MET A 212 5.23 -2.47 -0.80
CA MET A 212 4.18 -3.08 0.03
C MET A 212 2.75 -2.92 -0.51
N THR A 213 2.59 -2.42 -1.75
CA THR A 213 1.29 -2.39 -2.42
C THR A 213 1.03 -3.75 -3.02
N MET A 214 0.03 -4.45 -2.50
CA MET A 214 -0.30 -5.82 -2.88
C MET A 214 -1.77 -5.92 -3.28
N ILE A 215 -2.06 -6.73 -4.32
CA ILE A 215 -3.41 -6.99 -4.80
C ILE A 215 -3.59 -8.51 -4.91
N PHE A 216 -4.60 -9.04 -4.24
CA PHE A 216 -4.88 -10.49 -4.22
C PHE A 216 -6.35 -10.76 -3.84
N LYS A 217 -6.80 -11.99 -4.05
CA LYS A 217 -8.08 -12.45 -3.51
C LYS A 217 -7.85 -12.98 -2.11
N GLY A 218 -8.49 -12.35 -1.14
CA GLY A 218 -8.36 -12.67 0.28
C GLY A 218 -9.07 -13.96 0.69
#